data_8caead2418d144b1f422a34c34607168
#
_entry.id   8caead2418d144b1f422a34c34607168
#
_cell.length_a   1.000
_cell.length_b   1.000
_cell.length_c   1.000
_cell.angle_alpha   90.00
_cell.angle_beta   90.00
_cell.angle_gamma   90.00
#
_symmetry.space_group_name_H-M   'P 1'
#
loop_
_entity.id
_entity.type
_entity.pdbx_description
1 polymer ?
#
loop_
_entity_poly.entity_id
_entity_poly.type
_entity_poly.pdbx_seq_one_letter_code
_entity_poly.pdbx_strand_id
1 'polypeptide(L)'
;PDAFDESKPEWKREFEKLKAALTPEEYEAARGSTLNAHYTSPTVIRAIYDALVNLGFEGGRILEPSCGVGNFFGLLPDSMADSQLYGVELDSITGRIAQQLYPDANIEITGFENTKFADGFFDLAVGNVPFGNYQVFDPEYNRLGFSIHNYFACKMLDQVRPGGIVAFVTSRYTMDAKDESARRYLAEGGELL
;
A
#
# COMPACT_ATOMS: atom_id res chain seq x y z
N PRO A 1 -18.53 4.81 8.88
CA PRO A 1 -18.26 5.12 10.30
C PRO A 1 -19.27 6.14 10.82
N ASP A 2 -19.68 5.99 12.05
CA ASP A 2 -20.81 6.75 12.61
C ASP A 2 -20.58 8.28 12.61
N ALA A 3 -19.33 8.72 12.73
CA ALA A 3 -18.97 10.15 12.65
C ALA A 3 -19.24 10.80 11.27
N PHE A 4 -19.48 10.01 10.22
CA PHE A 4 -19.86 10.48 8.88
C PHE A 4 -21.34 10.25 8.57
N ASP A 5 -22.13 9.80 9.53
CA ASP A 5 -23.56 9.50 9.40
C ASP A 5 -24.40 10.55 10.15
N GLU A 6 -25.07 11.43 9.39
CA GLU A 6 -25.93 12.48 9.94
C GLU A 6 -27.09 11.94 10.76
N SER A 7 -27.49 10.68 10.54
CA SER A 7 -28.60 10.03 11.26
C SER A 7 -28.23 9.55 12.67
N LYS A 8 -26.96 9.68 13.08
CA LYS A 8 -26.42 9.23 14.36
C LYS A 8 -26.35 10.39 15.39
N PRO A 9 -27.36 10.56 16.28
CA PRO A 9 -27.41 11.69 17.21
C PRO A 9 -26.21 11.74 18.18
N GLU A 10 -25.68 10.58 18.57
CA GLU A 10 -24.54 10.44 19.48
C GLU A 10 -23.23 10.93 18.86
N TRP A 11 -23.14 11.00 17.52
CA TRP A 11 -21.98 11.46 16.77
C TRP A 11 -22.15 12.84 16.12
N LYS A 12 -23.27 13.53 16.42
CA LYS A 12 -23.61 14.80 15.79
C LYS A 12 -22.53 15.87 15.92
N ARG A 13 -21.87 15.94 17.08
CA ARG A 13 -20.80 16.90 17.35
C ARG A 13 -19.55 16.65 16.48
N GLU A 14 -19.17 15.40 16.33
CA GLU A 14 -18.04 14.95 15.52
C GLU A 14 -18.35 15.15 14.04
N PHE A 15 -19.56 14.82 13.60
CA PHE A 15 -20.07 15.06 12.25
C PHE A 15 -20.01 16.55 11.86
N GLU A 16 -20.54 17.45 12.70
CA GLU A 16 -20.49 18.89 12.47
C GLU A 16 -19.05 19.42 12.42
N LYS A 17 -18.16 18.93 13.29
CA LYS A 17 -16.74 19.32 13.29
C LYS A 17 -16.03 18.86 12.03
N LEU A 18 -16.25 17.63 11.57
CA LEU A 18 -15.66 17.12 10.33
C LEU A 18 -16.11 17.94 9.13
N LYS A 19 -17.42 18.22 9.03
CA LYS A 19 -17.95 19.07 7.94
C LYS A 19 -17.42 20.50 7.96
N ALA A 20 -17.15 21.05 9.13
CA ALA A 20 -16.63 22.41 9.27
C ALA A 20 -15.11 22.50 9.02
N ALA A 21 -14.37 21.42 9.24
CA ALA A 21 -12.91 21.38 9.16
C ALA A 21 -12.38 20.96 7.80
N LEU A 22 -13.17 20.26 6.99
CA LEU A 22 -12.76 19.66 5.72
C LEU A 22 -13.50 20.32 4.55
N THR A 23 -12.83 20.41 3.40
CA THR A 23 -13.52 20.71 2.14
C THR A 23 -14.45 19.56 1.76
N PRO A 24 -15.43 19.75 0.85
CA PRO A 24 -16.29 18.65 0.39
C PRO A 24 -15.50 17.46 -0.14
N GLU A 25 -14.43 17.70 -0.89
CA GLU A 25 -13.55 16.69 -1.46
C GLU A 25 -12.79 15.93 -0.37
N GLU A 26 -12.24 16.65 0.61
CA GLU A 26 -11.54 16.06 1.77
C GLU A 26 -12.52 15.26 2.65
N TYR A 27 -13.76 15.75 2.81
CA TYR A 27 -14.78 15.03 3.57
C TYR A 27 -15.14 13.68 2.93
N GLU A 28 -15.35 13.66 1.60
CA GLU A 28 -15.64 12.41 0.88
C GLU A 28 -14.41 11.47 0.87
N ALA A 29 -13.19 11.98 0.73
CA ALA A 29 -11.96 11.21 0.84
C ALA A 29 -11.83 10.56 2.23
N ALA A 30 -12.00 11.33 3.30
CA ALA A 30 -11.97 10.83 4.68
C ALA A 30 -13.04 9.79 4.96
N ARG A 31 -14.26 10.01 4.44
CA ARG A 31 -15.35 9.05 4.54
C ARG A 31 -15.03 7.74 3.81
N GLY A 32 -14.49 7.83 2.60
CA GLY A 32 -14.08 6.68 1.80
C GLY A 32 -12.94 5.90 2.45
N SER A 33 -11.91 6.58 2.95
CA SER A 33 -10.75 5.95 3.59
C SER A 33 -11.13 5.18 4.85
N THR A 34 -12.05 5.69 5.67
CA THR A 34 -12.49 4.99 6.90
C THR A 34 -13.22 3.67 6.63
N LEU A 35 -13.76 3.46 5.43
CA LEU A 35 -14.38 2.21 5.02
C LEU A 35 -13.36 1.19 4.49
N ASN A 36 -12.26 1.67 3.94
CA ASN A 36 -11.28 0.88 3.19
C ASN A 36 -9.90 0.82 3.85
N ALA A 37 -9.64 1.64 4.88
CA ALA A 37 -8.35 1.66 5.56
C ALA A 37 -8.21 0.44 6.48
N HIS A 38 -7.44 -0.53 6.04
CA HIS A 38 -7.05 -1.70 6.82
C HIS A 38 -5.63 -1.52 7.33
N TYR A 39 -5.49 -0.91 8.51
CA TYR A 39 -4.17 -0.73 9.13
C TYR A 39 -3.58 -2.07 9.56
N THR A 40 -2.38 -2.35 9.07
CA THR A 40 -1.63 -3.54 9.47
C THR A 40 -1.14 -3.38 10.92
N SER A 41 -1.34 -4.41 11.74
CA SER A 41 -0.89 -4.34 13.13
C SER A 41 0.65 -4.24 13.22
N PRO A 42 1.18 -3.50 14.20
CA PRO A 42 2.63 -3.42 14.40
C PRO A 42 3.32 -4.78 14.57
N THR A 43 2.62 -5.76 15.13
CA THR A 43 3.13 -7.14 15.27
C THR A 43 3.37 -7.81 13.92
N VAL A 44 2.44 -7.65 12.98
CA VAL A 44 2.59 -8.21 11.62
C VAL A 44 3.70 -7.49 10.87
N ILE A 45 3.77 -6.16 10.94
CA ILE A 45 4.83 -5.38 10.28
C ILE A 45 6.21 -5.79 10.79
N ARG A 46 6.39 -5.91 12.12
CA ARG A 46 7.66 -6.37 12.70
C ARG A 46 8.01 -7.78 12.25
N ALA A 47 7.06 -8.71 12.21
CA ALA A 47 7.30 -10.06 11.75
C ALA A 47 7.75 -10.11 10.27
N ILE A 48 7.20 -9.23 9.42
CA ILE A 48 7.65 -9.08 8.03
C ILE A 48 9.09 -8.57 7.99
N TYR A 49 9.42 -7.52 8.74
CA TYR A 49 10.80 -7.01 8.80
C TYR A 49 11.78 -8.01 9.40
N ASP A 50 11.40 -8.76 10.43
CA ASP A 50 12.23 -9.83 10.99
C ASP A 50 12.54 -10.91 9.93
N ALA A 51 11.56 -11.28 9.12
CA ALA A 51 11.77 -12.20 8.00
C ALA A 51 12.72 -11.62 6.95
N LEU A 52 12.58 -10.34 6.58
CA LEU A 52 13.46 -9.65 5.64
C LEU A 52 14.91 -9.57 6.14
N VAL A 53 15.10 -9.26 7.42
CA VAL A 53 16.44 -9.28 8.06
C VAL A 53 17.04 -10.68 8.05
N ASN A 54 16.25 -11.71 8.34
CA ASN A 54 16.70 -13.11 8.30
C ASN A 54 17.06 -13.58 6.88
N LEU A 55 16.45 -12.99 5.85
CA LEU A 55 16.82 -13.20 4.43
C LEU A 55 18.05 -12.38 4.01
N GLY A 56 18.63 -11.58 4.91
CA GLY A 56 19.81 -10.78 4.64
C GLY A 56 19.55 -9.44 3.98
N PHE A 57 18.31 -8.92 4.02
CA PHE A 57 18.02 -7.57 3.52
C PHE A 57 18.50 -6.52 4.51
N GLU A 58 19.39 -5.63 4.07
CA GLU A 58 20.04 -4.61 4.92
C GLU A 58 19.55 -3.18 4.59
N GLY A 59 18.68 -3.01 3.57
CA GLY A 59 18.16 -1.71 3.16
C GLY A 59 18.33 -1.43 1.68
N GLY A 60 18.00 -0.21 1.27
CA GLY A 60 18.02 0.24 -0.12
C GLY A 60 16.83 1.13 -0.47
N ARG A 61 16.35 1.06 -1.70
CA ARG A 61 15.12 1.75 -2.12
C ARG A 61 13.93 0.88 -1.80
N ILE A 62 13.09 1.35 -0.88
CA ILE A 62 11.93 0.61 -0.35
C ILE A 62 10.65 1.27 -0.83
N LEU A 63 9.79 0.50 -1.49
CA LEU A 63 8.46 0.93 -1.94
C LEU A 63 7.36 0.39 -1.00
N GLU A 64 6.45 1.28 -0.58
CA GLU A 64 5.15 0.91 0.00
C GLU A 64 4.02 1.47 -0.90
N PRO A 65 3.39 0.65 -1.77
CA PRO A 65 2.49 1.13 -2.84
C PRO A 65 1.08 1.50 -2.37
N SER A 66 0.79 1.34 -1.09
CA SER A 66 -0.46 1.77 -0.42
C SER A 66 -0.12 2.11 1.03
N CYS A 67 0.68 3.19 1.21
CA CYS A 67 1.38 3.40 2.48
C CYS A 67 0.49 3.87 3.63
N GLY A 68 -0.72 4.32 3.36
CA GLY A 68 -1.57 4.89 4.40
C GLY A 68 -0.86 6.06 5.08
N VAL A 69 -0.81 6.03 6.40
CA VAL A 69 -0.05 7.00 7.20
C VAL A 69 1.44 6.62 7.38
N GLY A 70 1.94 5.59 6.68
CA GLY A 70 3.34 5.17 6.72
C GLY A 70 3.69 4.25 7.90
N ASN A 71 2.81 3.33 8.28
CA ASN A 71 3.07 2.43 9.42
C ASN A 71 4.30 1.53 9.19
N PHE A 72 4.54 1.08 7.96
CA PHE A 72 5.76 0.33 7.63
C PHE A 72 7.00 1.20 7.77
N PHE A 73 6.95 2.46 7.35
CA PHE A 73 8.07 3.40 7.53
C PHE A 73 8.39 3.65 9.00
N GLY A 74 7.35 3.82 9.85
CA GLY A 74 7.51 4.06 11.27
C GLY A 74 8.01 2.86 12.09
N LEU A 75 8.00 1.67 11.50
CA LEU A 75 8.46 0.42 12.12
C LEU A 75 9.69 -0.17 11.40
N LEU A 76 10.33 0.63 10.54
CA LEU A 76 11.55 0.24 9.85
C LEU A 76 12.64 -0.11 10.88
N PRO A 77 13.33 -1.26 10.76
CA PRO A 77 14.43 -1.61 11.65
C PRO A 77 15.62 -0.65 11.54
N ASP A 78 16.33 -0.45 12.62
CA ASP A 78 17.54 0.40 12.64
C ASP A 78 18.60 -0.05 11.61
N SER A 79 18.69 -1.35 11.32
CA SER A 79 19.57 -1.90 10.28
C SER A 79 19.24 -1.42 8.86
N MET A 80 18.03 -0.88 8.65
CA MET A 80 17.56 -0.34 7.38
C MET A 80 17.38 1.19 7.41
N ALA A 81 17.86 1.89 8.44
CA ALA A 81 17.60 3.31 8.67
C ALA A 81 18.11 4.22 7.53
N ASP A 82 19.15 3.81 6.81
CA ASP A 82 19.72 4.56 5.67
C ASP A 82 18.96 4.33 4.35
N SER A 83 17.82 3.62 4.38
CA SER A 83 17.03 3.34 3.19
C SER A 83 16.33 4.58 2.65
N GLN A 84 16.17 4.62 1.32
CA GLN A 84 15.33 5.60 0.64
C GLN A 84 13.90 5.08 0.56
N LEU A 85 12.99 5.80 1.21
CA LEU A 85 11.59 5.40 1.32
C LEU A 85 10.73 6.03 0.22
N TYR A 86 9.90 5.22 -0.42
CA TYR A 86 8.95 5.61 -1.45
C TYR A 86 7.56 5.10 -1.06
N GLY A 87 6.61 6.02 -0.94
CA GLY A 87 5.23 5.72 -0.62
C GLY A 87 4.28 6.14 -1.73
N VAL A 88 3.23 5.39 -1.93
CA VAL A 88 2.10 5.80 -2.77
C VAL A 88 0.84 5.69 -1.94
N GLU A 89 0.02 6.73 -1.93
CA GLU A 89 -1.25 6.75 -1.21
C GLU A 89 -2.33 7.43 -2.05
N LEU A 90 -3.46 6.75 -2.22
CA LEU A 90 -4.58 7.27 -3.00
C LEU A 90 -5.36 8.37 -2.26
N ASP A 91 -5.54 8.19 -0.94
CA ASP A 91 -6.28 9.14 -0.10
C ASP A 91 -5.44 10.38 0.21
N SER A 92 -5.95 11.55 -0.16
CA SER A 92 -5.21 12.81 -0.05
C SER A 92 -4.96 13.25 1.39
N ILE A 93 -5.85 12.92 2.33
CA ILE A 93 -5.68 13.28 3.75
C ILE A 93 -4.62 12.37 4.36
N THR A 94 -4.77 11.08 4.17
CA THR A 94 -3.87 10.06 4.68
C THR A 94 -2.45 10.23 4.12
N GLY A 95 -2.33 10.49 2.81
CA GLY A 95 -1.05 10.76 2.17
C GLY A 95 -0.37 12.04 2.67
N ARG A 96 -1.12 13.13 2.89
CA ARG A 96 -0.58 14.35 3.50
C ARG A 96 -0.10 14.15 4.94
N ILE A 97 -0.80 13.30 5.71
CA ILE A 97 -0.34 12.90 7.05
C ILE A 97 0.99 12.15 6.95
N ALA A 98 1.09 11.19 6.03
CA ALA A 98 2.33 10.46 5.80
C ALA A 98 3.49 11.38 5.41
N GLN A 99 3.27 12.33 4.48
CA GLN A 99 4.29 13.34 4.09
C GLN A 99 4.76 14.20 5.27
N GLN A 100 3.87 14.52 6.22
CA GLN A 100 4.26 15.28 7.42
C GLN A 100 5.02 14.42 8.45
N LEU A 101 4.68 13.15 8.57
CA LEU A 101 5.35 12.22 9.48
C LEU A 101 6.73 11.80 8.96
N TYR A 102 6.89 11.70 7.64
CA TYR A 102 8.11 11.21 6.98
C TYR A 102 8.56 12.20 5.90
N PRO A 103 9.06 13.40 6.29
CA PRO A 103 9.42 14.46 5.33
C PRO A 103 10.56 14.09 4.39
N ASP A 104 11.39 13.12 4.77
CA ASP A 104 12.52 12.64 3.95
C ASP A 104 12.10 11.49 3.00
N ALA A 105 10.87 10.98 3.10
CA ALA A 105 10.36 9.96 2.20
C ALA A 105 9.74 10.59 0.94
N ASN A 106 9.87 9.88 -0.19
CA ASN A 106 9.24 10.25 -1.45
C ASN A 106 7.81 9.71 -1.50
N ILE A 107 6.83 10.49 -1.06
CA ILE A 107 5.43 10.06 -1.00
C ILE A 107 4.61 10.75 -2.09
N GLU A 108 4.08 9.95 -3.02
CA GLU A 108 3.16 10.38 -4.07
C GLU A 108 1.70 10.17 -3.63
N ILE A 109 0.88 11.24 -3.73
CA ILE A 109 -0.56 11.16 -3.45
C ILE A 109 -1.27 10.92 -4.77
N THR A 110 -1.40 9.66 -5.12
CA THR A 110 -2.00 9.19 -6.38
C THR A 110 -2.37 7.71 -6.30
N GLY A 111 -3.09 7.20 -7.29
CA GLY A 111 -3.25 5.76 -7.46
C GLY A 111 -1.96 5.11 -7.97
N PHE A 112 -1.68 3.89 -7.53
CA PHE A 112 -0.47 3.16 -7.94
C PHE A 112 -0.41 2.93 -9.46
N GLU A 113 -1.55 2.89 -10.14
CA GLU A 113 -1.67 2.81 -11.60
C GLU A 113 -1.15 4.06 -12.33
N ASN A 114 -1.04 5.19 -11.65
CA ASN A 114 -0.56 6.45 -12.22
C ASN A 114 0.93 6.72 -11.95
N THR A 115 1.58 5.90 -11.12
CA THR A 115 3.01 6.03 -10.84
C THR A 115 3.86 5.63 -12.04
N LYS A 116 5.05 6.21 -12.14
CA LYS A 116 5.98 6.00 -13.26
C LYS A 116 7.36 5.52 -12.78
N PHE A 117 7.38 4.69 -11.76
CA PHE A 117 8.61 4.05 -11.35
C PHE A 117 9.08 3.07 -12.43
N ALA A 118 10.39 3.07 -12.68
CA ALA A 118 10.97 2.16 -13.66
C ALA A 118 10.98 0.70 -13.13
N ASP A 119 10.93 -0.26 -14.04
CA ASP A 119 11.15 -1.65 -13.71
C ASP A 119 12.53 -1.86 -13.08
N GLY A 120 12.59 -2.73 -12.08
CA GLY A 120 13.83 -3.02 -11.36
C GLY A 120 14.40 -1.84 -10.57
N PHE A 121 13.60 -0.81 -10.25
CA PHE A 121 14.08 0.36 -9.53
C PHE A 121 14.26 0.12 -8.02
N PHE A 122 13.41 -0.68 -7.41
CA PHE A 122 13.40 -0.91 -5.97
C PHE A 122 14.21 -2.14 -5.55
N ASP A 123 14.75 -2.09 -4.33
CA ASP A 123 15.40 -3.22 -3.67
C ASP A 123 14.37 -4.06 -2.89
N LEU A 124 13.33 -3.41 -2.38
CA LEU A 124 12.23 -4.01 -1.64
C LEU A 124 10.92 -3.32 -2.02
N ALA A 125 9.88 -4.10 -2.25
CA ALA A 125 8.50 -3.61 -2.20
C ALA A 125 7.76 -4.32 -1.07
N VAL A 126 7.18 -3.55 -0.13
CA VAL A 126 6.56 -4.07 1.09
C VAL A 126 5.26 -3.34 1.38
N GLY A 127 4.27 -4.02 1.93
CA GLY A 127 3.04 -3.34 2.35
C GLY A 127 1.84 -4.26 2.54
N ASN A 128 0.71 -3.64 2.85
CA ASN A 128 -0.60 -4.29 2.86
C ASN A 128 -1.39 -3.77 1.65
N VAL A 129 -1.48 -4.58 0.60
CA VAL A 129 -2.12 -4.16 -0.64
C VAL A 129 -3.64 -4.08 -0.51
N PRO A 130 -4.34 -3.23 -1.27
CA PRO A 130 -5.80 -3.15 -1.22
C PRO A 130 -6.44 -4.47 -1.67
N PHE A 131 -7.58 -4.80 -1.05
CA PHE A 131 -8.35 -6.00 -1.35
C PHE A 131 -9.65 -5.63 -2.05
N GLY A 132 -10.09 -6.46 -2.97
CA GLY A 132 -11.39 -6.26 -3.60
C GLY A 132 -11.51 -6.99 -4.94
N ASN A 133 -12.74 -7.05 -5.42
CA ASN A 133 -13.05 -7.60 -6.74
C ASN A 133 -13.33 -6.44 -7.72
N TYR A 134 -12.35 -5.55 -7.84
CA TYR A 134 -12.35 -4.46 -8.81
C TYR A 134 -10.97 -4.35 -9.45
N GLN A 135 -10.89 -3.60 -10.52
CA GLN A 135 -9.70 -3.38 -11.31
C GLN A 135 -9.43 -1.87 -11.42
N VAL A 136 -8.16 -1.51 -11.59
CA VAL A 136 -7.75 -0.15 -11.95
C VAL A 136 -7.34 -0.12 -13.41
N PHE A 137 -7.37 1.06 -14.01
CA PHE A 137 -6.94 1.21 -15.38
C PHE A 137 -5.45 1.54 -15.43
N ASP A 138 -4.66 0.54 -15.79
CA ASP A 138 -3.22 0.69 -16.08
C ASP A 138 -2.94 0.09 -17.47
N PRO A 139 -2.56 0.90 -18.49
CA PRO A 139 -2.40 0.43 -19.87
C PRO A 139 -1.45 -0.76 -20.00
N GLU A 140 -0.47 -0.88 -19.13
CA GLU A 140 0.53 -1.94 -19.15
C GLU A 140 -0.04 -3.28 -18.66
N TYR A 141 -0.94 -3.22 -17.64
CA TYR A 141 -1.49 -4.39 -16.96
C TYR A 141 -2.94 -4.73 -17.38
N ASN A 142 -3.65 -3.84 -18.08
CA ASN A 142 -5.07 -4.04 -18.42
C ASN A 142 -5.36 -5.36 -19.13
N ARG A 143 -4.45 -5.82 -20.03
CA ARG A 143 -4.59 -7.07 -20.77
C ARG A 143 -4.62 -8.31 -19.87
N LEU A 144 -4.12 -8.20 -18.64
CA LEU A 144 -4.02 -9.32 -17.70
C LEU A 144 -5.31 -9.53 -16.91
N GLY A 145 -6.17 -8.49 -16.81
CA GLY A 145 -7.47 -8.57 -16.16
C GLY A 145 -7.42 -8.88 -14.67
N PHE A 146 -6.32 -8.58 -14.01
CA PHE A 146 -6.10 -8.91 -12.60
C PHE A 146 -7.04 -8.12 -11.66
N SER A 147 -7.47 -8.78 -10.58
CA SER A 147 -8.07 -8.09 -9.44
C SER A 147 -7.05 -7.15 -8.80
N ILE A 148 -7.52 -6.15 -8.04
CA ILE A 148 -6.65 -5.11 -7.46
C ILE A 148 -5.45 -5.68 -6.70
N HIS A 149 -5.63 -6.67 -5.83
CA HIS A 149 -4.54 -7.25 -5.05
C HIS A 149 -3.51 -8.00 -5.93
N ASN A 150 -3.95 -8.68 -6.98
CA ASN A 150 -3.06 -9.35 -7.93
C ASN A 150 -2.31 -8.35 -8.82
N TYR A 151 -2.99 -7.26 -9.24
CA TYR A 151 -2.36 -6.16 -9.96
C TYR A 151 -1.21 -5.54 -9.14
N PHE A 152 -1.47 -5.23 -7.85
CA PHE A 152 -0.43 -4.69 -6.97
C PHE A 152 0.76 -5.66 -6.85
N ALA A 153 0.50 -6.95 -6.63
CA ALA A 153 1.55 -7.97 -6.51
C ALA A 153 2.44 -8.04 -7.76
N CYS A 154 1.82 -8.05 -8.95
CA CYS A 154 2.56 -8.14 -10.22
C CYS A 154 3.36 -6.87 -10.50
N LYS A 155 2.77 -5.68 -10.32
CA LYS A 155 3.47 -4.41 -10.53
C LYS A 155 4.60 -4.20 -9.52
N MET A 156 4.41 -4.58 -8.25
CA MET A 156 5.51 -4.59 -7.25
C MET A 156 6.66 -5.46 -7.70
N LEU A 157 6.37 -6.66 -8.24
CA LEU A 157 7.39 -7.59 -8.72
C LEU A 157 8.20 -7.00 -9.88
N ASP A 158 7.54 -6.40 -10.87
CA ASP A 158 8.21 -5.79 -12.02
C ASP A 158 9.10 -4.60 -11.61
N GLN A 159 8.66 -3.83 -10.62
CA GLN A 159 9.40 -2.66 -10.15
C GLN A 159 10.54 -3.01 -9.19
N VAL A 160 10.62 -4.24 -8.69
CA VAL A 160 11.74 -4.71 -7.86
C VAL A 160 12.83 -5.30 -8.75
N ARG A 161 14.10 -4.93 -8.48
CA ARG A 161 15.23 -5.43 -9.25
C ARG A 161 15.45 -6.94 -9.07
N PRO A 162 16.14 -7.63 -10.00
CA PRO A 162 16.59 -8.98 -9.78
C PRO A 162 17.41 -9.11 -8.48
N GLY A 163 17.08 -10.11 -7.65
CA GLY A 163 17.65 -10.30 -6.33
C GLY A 163 17.09 -9.37 -5.24
N GLY A 164 16.11 -8.52 -5.55
CA GLY A 164 15.33 -7.79 -4.55
C GLY A 164 14.19 -8.65 -4.00
N ILE A 165 13.40 -8.09 -3.09
CA ILE A 165 12.36 -8.83 -2.37
C ILE A 165 11.00 -8.11 -2.52
N VAL A 166 9.93 -8.89 -2.66
CA VAL A 166 8.54 -8.43 -2.56
C VAL A 166 7.88 -9.12 -1.38
N ALA A 167 7.43 -8.35 -0.38
CA ALA A 167 6.81 -8.88 0.83
C ALA A 167 5.49 -8.13 1.13
N PHE A 168 4.36 -8.79 1.05
CA PHE A 168 3.08 -8.09 1.20
C PHE A 168 2.01 -8.94 1.88
N VAL A 169 1.10 -8.25 2.55
CA VAL A 169 -0.13 -8.82 3.06
C VAL A 169 -1.18 -8.75 1.95
N THR A 170 -1.82 -9.87 1.65
CA THR A 170 -2.80 -9.97 0.58
C THR A 170 -3.96 -10.88 0.95
N SER A 171 -4.95 -10.96 0.07
CA SER A 171 -6.04 -11.94 0.16
C SER A 171 -5.53 -13.34 -0.14
N ARG A 172 -6.08 -14.34 0.57
CA ARG A 172 -5.83 -15.76 0.25
C ARG A 172 -6.08 -16.09 -1.23
N TYR A 173 -6.95 -15.35 -1.90
CA TYR A 173 -7.29 -15.56 -3.31
C TYR A 173 -6.10 -15.32 -4.25
N THR A 174 -5.05 -14.64 -3.83
CA THR A 174 -3.80 -14.58 -4.59
C THR A 174 -3.21 -15.98 -4.80
N MET A 175 -3.32 -16.85 -3.78
CA MET A 175 -2.71 -18.19 -3.79
C MET A 175 -3.69 -19.32 -4.14
N ASP A 176 -4.98 -19.21 -3.79
CA ASP A 176 -5.93 -20.32 -3.88
C ASP A 176 -7.10 -20.10 -4.87
N ALA A 177 -7.11 -19.00 -5.63
CA ALA A 177 -8.12 -18.79 -6.67
C ALA A 177 -8.03 -19.88 -7.76
N LYS A 178 -9.18 -20.21 -8.39
CA LYS A 178 -9.22 -21.15 -9.53
C LYS A 178 -8.42 -20.64 -10.73
N ASP A 179 -8.47 -19.32 -10.98
CA ASP A 179 -7.64 -18.67 -11.98
C ASP A 179 -6.20 -18.61 -11.48
N GLU A 180 -5.29 -19.19 -12.25
CA GLU A 180 -3.87 -19.28 -11.94
C GLU A 180 -3.02 -18.19 -12.60
N SER A 181 -3.61 -17.31 -13.40
CA SER A 181 -2.89 -16.35 -14.25
C SER A 181 -1.95 -15.44 -13.45
N ALA A 182 -2.41 -14.91 -12.30
CA ALA A 182 -1.57 -14.09 -11.44
C ALA A 182 -0.44 -14.90 -10.78
N ARG A 183 -0.73 -16.13 -10.31
CA ARG A 183 0.32 -17.00 -9.73
C ARG A 183 1.37 -17.39 -10.75
N ARG A 184 0.96 -17.65 -11.99
CA ARG A 184 1.89 -17.93 -13.09
C ARG A 184 2.79 -16.73 -13.35
N TYR A 185 2.20 -15.53 -13.45
CA TYR A 185 2.97 -14.29 -13.62
C TYR A 185 4.02 -14.10 -12.53
N LEU A 186 3.61 -14.26 -11.26
CA LEU A 186 4.51 -14.14 -10.12
C LEU A 186 5.61 -15.20 -10.13
N ALA A 187 5.29 -16.46 -10.48
CA ALA A 187 6.24 -17.55 -10.54
C ALA A 187 7.23 -17.46 -11.73
N GLU A 188 6.86 -16.78 -12.81
CA GLU A 188 7.75 -16.49 -13.93
C GLU A 188 8.74 -15.37 -13.61
N GLY A 189 8.33 -14.40 -12.76
CA GLY A 189 9.14 -13.24 -12.37
C GLY A 189 9.93 -13.40 -11.07
N GLY A 190 9.59 -14.35 -10.20
CA GLY A 190 10.22 -14.52 -8.90
C GLY A 190 10.08 -15.90 -8.29
N GLU A 191 10.84 -16.15 -7.23
CA GLU A 191 10.75 -17.35 -6.41
C GLU A 191 9.91 -17.07 -5.17
N LEU A 192 9.02 -18.00 -4.81
CA LEU A 192 8.26 -17.93 -3.57
C LEU A 192 9.14 -18.47 -2.42
N LEU A 193 9.37 -17.62 -1.43
CA LEU A 193 10.18 -17.91 -0.25
C LEU A 193 9.35 -18.37 0.96
#